data_ef8b4d4b59f7ac72bc4a6a4690982943
#
_entry.id   ef8b4d4b59f7ac72bc4a6a4690982943
#
_cell.length_a   1.000
_cell.length_b   1.000
_cell.length_c   1.000
_cell.angle_alpha   90.00
_cell.angle_beta   90.00
_cell.angle_gamma   90.00
#
_symmetry.space_group_name_H-M   'P 1'
#
loop_
_entity.id
_entity.type
_entity.pdbx_description
1 polymer ?
#
loop_
_entity_poly.entity_id
_entity_poly.type
_entity_poly.pdbx_seq_one_letter_code
_entity_poly.pdbx_strand_id
1 'polypeptide(L)'
;MKKRLIASLLIAGYAGYACAQDVTVIYTNDLHAHVEPYKLPYIAEGKREIGGFANISTLVKQEKAKNKATFYFDAGDYFTGPYISSLTKGKAIIDIMNTMSVDAASVGNHEFDHGWDNTLLQFSQATFPILLGNVFFKNSTLPFWNKPYTIVEKDSVKIGARSEERRVGKE
;
A
#
# COMPACT_ATOMS: atom_id res chain seq x y z
N MET A 1 20.18 5.24 74.28
CA MET A 1 19.11 4.65 73.41
C MET A 1 19.13 5.41 72.08
N LYS A 2 19.63 4.77 71.01
CA LYS A 2 19.68 5.36 69.64
C LYS A 2 18.41 4.91 68.92
N LYS A 3 17.53 5.85 68.61
CA LYS A 3 16.32 5.60 67.75
C LYS A 3 16.79 5.47 66.30
N ARG A 4 16.65 4.28 65.71
CA ARG A 4 16.83 4.06 64.26
C ARG A 4 15.56 4.46 63.53
N LEU A 5 15.65 5.51 62.72
CA LEU A 5 14.58 5.89 61.78
C LEU A 5 14.66 4.95 60.58
N ILE A 6 13.62 4.14 60.36
CA ILE A 6 13.51 3.31 59.15
C ILE A 6 12.68 4.17 58.19
N ALA A 7 13.37 4.66 57.14
CA ALA A 7 12.72 5.36 56.04
C ALA A 7 12.24 4.25 55.06
N SER A 8 10.94 4.00 55.01
CA SER A 8 10.31 3.15 54.02
C SER A 8 10.20 3.91 52.72
N LEU A 9 11.00 3.53 51.74
CA LEU A 9 10.96 4.06 50.36
C LEU A 9 9.78 3.40 49.64
N LEU A 10 8.66 4.09 49.47
CA LEU A 10 7.56 3.67 48.60
C LEU A 10 7.97 3.89 47.15
N ILE A 11 8.39 2.85 46.47
CA ILE A 11 8.54 2.83 45.04
C ILE A 11 7.13 2.65 44.45
N ALA A 12 6.49 3.78 44.09
CA ALA A 12 5.29 3.74 43.26
C ALA A 12 5.70 3.28 41.86
N GLY A 13 5.56 1.98 41.59
CA GLY A 13 5.71 1.43 40.24
C GLY A 13 4.67 2.06 39.32
N TYR A 14 5.08 2.88 38.39
CA TYR A 14 4.27 3.29 37.25
C TYR A 14 4.05 2.02 36.38
N ALA A 15 2.97 1.31 36.63
CA ALA A 15 2.45 0.33 35.69
C ALA A 15 1.87 1.15 34.52
N GLY A 16 2.70 1.45 33.53
CA GLY A 16 2.22 1.95 32.25
C GLY A 16 1.28 0.91 31.68
N TYR A 17 0.01 1.19 31.61
CA TYR A 17 -0.94 0.38 30.87
C TYR A 17 -0.51 0.46 29.39
N ALA A 18 0.08 -0.62 28.87
CA ALA A 18 0.24 -0.80 27.46
C ALA A 18 -1.17 -1.01 26.87
N CYS A 19 -1.80 0.04 26.39
CA CYS A 19 -3.01 -0.10 25.59
C CYS A 19 -2.60 -0.78 24.28
N ALA A 20 -2.96 -2.06 24.13
CA ALA A 20 -2.89 -2.71 22.83
C ALA A 20 -3.91 -2.04 21.91
N GLN A 21 -3.45 -1.61 20.74
CA GLN A 21 -4.31 -1.04 19.71
C GLN A 21 -4.37 -2.01 18.55
N ASP A 22 -5.58 -2.34 18.12
CA ASP A 22 -5.79 -3.18 16.95
C ASP A 22 -5.47 -2.39 15.67
N VAL A 23 -4.56 -2.92 14.87
CA VAL A 23 -4.18 -2.35 13.57
C VAL A 23 -4.61 -3.31 12.48
N THR A 24 -5.32 -2.79 11.49
CA THR A 24 -5.70 -3.55 10.29
C THR A 24 -4.84 -3.11 9.12
N VAL A 25 -4.15 -4.05 8.48
CA VAL A 25 -3.43 -3.81 7.23
C VAL A 25 -4.08 -4.61 6.11
N ILE A 26 -4.59 -3.89 5.12
CA ILE A 26 -5.12 -4.45 3.88
C ILE A 26 -4.05 -4.26 2.82
N TYR A 27 -3.83 -5.27 2.00
CA TYR A 27 -2.93 -5.14 0.86
C TYR A 27 -3.49 -5.83 -0.38
N THR A 28 -3.12 -5.30 -1.52
CA THR A 28 -3.32 -5.87 -2.85
C THR A 28 -2.00 -5.90 -3.59
N ASN A 29 -1.91 -6.76 -4.58
CA ASN A 29 -0.80 -6.86 -5.53
C ASN A 29 -1.32 -7.48 -6.82
N ASP A 30 -0.62 -7.25 -7.92
CA ASP A 30 -0.93 -7.86 -9.22
C ASP A 30 -2.40 -7.66 -9.62
N LEU A 31 -2.93 -6.45 -9.46
CA LEU A 31 -4.30 -6.14 -9.85
C LEU A 31 -4.50 -6.18 -11.36
N HIS A 32 -3.43 -5.96 -12.13
CA HIS A 32 -3.38 -6.12 -13.58
C HIS A 32 -4.61 -5.55 -14.28
N ALA A 33 -5.01 -4.33 -13.91
CA ALA A 33 -6.14 -3.59 -14.49
C ALA A 33 -7.46 -4.38 -14.55
N HIS A 34 -7.64 -5.40 -13.71
CA HIS A 34 -8.91 -6.13 -13.60
C HIS A 34 -9.96 -5.29 -12.87
N VAL A 35 -10.39 -4.20 -13.53
CA VAL A 35 -11.35 -3.24 -12.99
C VAL A 35 -12.69 -3.91 -12.72
N GLU A 36 -13.14 -4.76 -13.65
CA GLU A 36 -14.38 -5.51 -13.53
C GLU A 36 -14.17 -6.84 -12.83
N PRO A 37 -15.16 -7.33 -12.07
CA PRO A 37 -15.15 -8.69 -11.55
C PRO A 37 -15.10 -9.73 -12.67
N TYR A 38 -14.47 -10.86 -12.41
CA TYR A 38 -14.34 -11.94 -13.39
C TYR A 38 -14.54 -13.32 -12.76
N LYS A 39 -14.78 -14.32 -13.60
CA LYS A 39 -15.02 -15.70 -13.17
C LYS A 39 -13.79 -16.56 -13.45
N LEU A 40 -13.42 -17.37 -12.47
CA LEU A 40 -12.36 -18.39 -12.63
C LEU A 40 -13.00 -19.77 -12.51
N PRO A 41 -12.73 -20.69 -13.45
CA PRO A 41 -13.37 -22.02 -13.45
C PRO A 41 -13.13 -22.83 -12.17
N TYR A 42 -11.96 -22.65 -11.56
CA TYR A 42 -11.58 -23.36 -10.33
C TYR A 42 -12.09 -22.69 -9.04
N ILE A 43 -12.73 -21.53 -9.12
CA ILE A 43 -13.35 -20.85 -7.98
C ILE A 43 -14.86 -21.01 -8.10
N ALA A 44 -15.46 -21.73 -7.14
CA ALA A 44 -16.90 -22.03 -7.11
C ALA A 44 -17.43 -22.52 -8.49
N GLU A 45 -16.68 -23.37 -9.18
CA GLU A 45 -17.01 -23.92 -10.51
C GLU A 45 -17.33 -22.82 -11.57
N GLY A 46 -16.71 -21.65 -11.45
CA GLY A 46 -16.98 -20.51 -12.32
C GLY A 46 -18.35 -19.82 -12.11
N LYS A 47 -19.08 -20.19 -11.06
CA LYS A 47 -20.41 -19.59 -10.76
C LYS A 47 -20.30 -18.25 -10.02
N ARG A 48 -19.17 -18.02 -9.32
CA ARG A 48 -18.93 -16.81 -8.54
C ARG A 48 -17.97 -15.88 -9.25
N GLU A 49 -18.29 -14.61 -9.31
CA GLU A 49 -17.38 -13.55 -9.69
C GLU A 49 -16.46 -13.17 -8.52
N ILE A 50 -15.23 -12.81 -8.85
CA ILE A 50 -14.19 -12.39 -7.91
C ILE A 50 -13.52 -11.11 -8.39
N GLY A 51 -12.84 -10.42 -7.48
CA GLY A 51 -12.08 -9.22 -7.80
C GLY A 51 -12.95 -8.03 -8.17
N GLY A 52 -12.42 -7.19 -9.03
CA GLY A 52 -13.00 -5.91 -9.41
C GLY A 52 -12.68 -4.79 -8.42
N PHE A 53 -12.22 -3.65 -8.94
CA PHE A 53 -11.76 -2.52 -8.11
C PHE A 53 -12.88 -1.94 -7.24
N ALA A 54 -14.12 -1.92 -7.74
CA ALA A 54 -15.27 -1.46 -6.97
C ALA A 54 -15.55 -2.33 -5.73
N ASN A 55 -15.42 -3.66 -5.88
CA ASN A 55 -15.58 -4.61 -4.78
C ASN A 55 -14.45 -4.43 -3.74
N ILE A 56 -13.20 -4.32 -4.20
CA ILE A 56 -12.04 -4.07 -3.33
C ILE A 56 -12.24 -2.75 -2.57
N SER A 57 -12.60 -1.67 -3.28
CA SER A 57 -12.87 -0.37 -2.66
C SER A 57 -13.95 -0.43 -1.59
N THR A 58 -15.00 -1.21 -1.84
CA THR A 58 -16.10 -1.41 -0.89
C THR A 58 -15.60 -2.10 0.38
N LEU A 59 -14.84 -3.19 0.25
CA LEU A 59 -14.26 -3.90 1.38
C LEU A 59 -13.29 -3.02 2.18
N VAL A 60 -12.41 -2.28 1.50
CA VAL A 60 -11.51 -1.33 2.15
C VAL A 60 -12.26 -0.29 2.96
N LYS A 61 -13.32 0.31 2.39
CA LYS A 61 -14.15 1.29 3.09
C LYS A 61 -14.87 0.70 4.29
N GLN A 62 -15.38 -0.54 4.18
CA GLN A 62 -16.01 -1.25 5.30
C GLN A 62 -15.03 -1.50 6.44
N GLU A 63 -13.81 -1.95 6.16
CA GLU A 63 -12.81 -2.17 7.20
C GLU A 63 -12.34 -0.86 7.82
N LYS A 64 -12.13 0.20 7.03
CA LYS A 64 -11.81 1.55 7.55
C LYS A 64 -12.92 2.12 8.44
N ALA A 65 -14.18 1.76 8.19
CA ALA A 65 -15.30 2.18 9.03
C ALA A 65 -15.34 1.44 10.39
N LYS A 66 -14.87 0.18 10.43
CA LYS A 66 -14.81 -0.63 11.66
C LYS A 66 -13.63 -0.26 12.54
N ASN A 67 -12.47 0.02 11.95
CA ASN A 67 -11.23 0.34 12.66
C ASN A 67 -10.55 1.55 12.02
N LYS A 68 -10.38 2.63 12.77
CA LYS A 68 -9.71 3.86 12.29
C LYS A 68 -8.24 3.64 11.98
N ALA A 69 -7.57 2.70 12.67
CA ALA A 69 -6.19 2.29 12.39
C ALA A 69 -6.12 1.25 11.26
N THR A 70 -6.90 1.43 10.18
CA THR A 70 -6.87 0.59 8.99
C THR A 70 -6.09 1.25 7.88
N PHE A 71 -5.08 0.55 7.38
CA PHE A 71 -4.19 0.97 6.30
C PHE A 71 -4.41 0.11 5.07
N TYR A 72 -4.35 0.71 3.87
CA TYR A 72 -4.47 0.00 2.60
C TYR A 72 -3.28 0.31 1.71
N PHE A 73 -2.50 -0.73 1.37
CA PHE A 73 -1.32 -0.66 0.51
C PHE A 73 -1.49 -1.52 -0.74
N ASP A 74 -0.89 -1.08 -1.85
CA ASP A 74 -0.76 -1.88 -3.06
C ASP A 74 0.72 -2.15 -3.34
N ALA A 75 1.05 -3.41 -3.69
CA ALA A 75 2.42 -3.85 -3.86
C ALA A 75 2.92 -3.80 -5.32
N GLY A 76 2.15 -3.21 -6.23
CA GLY A 76 2.55 -3.01 -7.63
C GLY A 76 1.87 -3.97 -8.61
N ASP A 77 2.21 -3.82 -9.89
CA ASP A 77 1.61 -4.51 -11.03
C ASP A 77 0.09 -4.25 -11.15
N TYR A 78 -0.30 -2.99 -11.03
CA TYR A 78 -1.71 -2.58 -11.19
C TYR A 78 -2.06 -2.14 -12.61
N PHE A 79 -1.08 -1.84 -13.51
CA PHE A 79 -1.36 -1.27 -14.83
C PHE A 79 -1.82 -2.29 -15.86
N THR A 80 -0.98 -3.21 -16.29
CA THR A 80 -1.19 -3.99 -17.51
C THR A 80 -2.12 -5.18 -17.31
N GLY A 81 -3.13 -5.31 -18.19
CA GLY A 81 -4.12 -6.38 -18.15
C GLY A 81 -5.21 -6.17 -19.19
N PRO A 82 -6.50 -6.12 -18.80
CA PRO A 82 -7.62 -5.89 -19.73
C PRO A 82 -7.48 -4.64 -20.59
N TYR A 83 -8.22 -4.61 -21.69
CA TYR A 83 -8.12 -3.60 -22.76
C TYR A 83 -8.13 -2.13 -22.28
N ILE A 84 -8.82 -1.84 -21.18
CA ILE A 84 -8.85 -0.49 -20.59
C ILE A 84 -7.46 0.05 -20.26
N SER A 85 -6.56 -0.82 -19.78
CA SER A 85 -5.17 -0.42 -19.49
C SER A 85 -4.43 -0.03 -20.77
N SER A 86 -4.49 -0.87 -21.80
CA SER A 86 -3.80 -0.61 -23.08
C SER A 86 -4.35 0.65 -23.76
N LEU A 87 -5.68 0.85 -23.73
CA LEU A 87 -6.34 2.01 -24.32
C LEU A 87 -5.95 3.32 -23.65
N THR A 88 -5.84 3.31 -22.33
CA THR A 88 -5.59 4.51 -21.52
C THR A 88 -4.14 4.62 -21.03
N LYS A 89 -3.30 3.63 -21.34
CA LYS A 89 -1.91 3.53 -20.91
C LYS A 89 -1.73 3.70 -19.40
N GLY A 90 -2.64 3.08 -18.62
CA GLY A 90 -2.65 3.14 -17.17
C GLY A 90 -3.39 4.32 -16.55
N LYS A 91 -3.77 5.35 -17.34
CA LYS A 91 -4.46 6.53 -16.78
C LYS A 91 -5.74 6.17 -16.04
N ALA A 92 -6.61 5.36 -16.65
CA ALA A 92 -7.87 4.97 -16.02
C ALA A 92 -7.64 4.21 -14.70
N ILE A 93 -6.55 3.47 -14.58
CA ILE A 93 -6.21 2.73 -13.37
C ILE A 93 -5.84 3.70 -12.25
N ILE A 94 -4.98 4.70 -12.52
CA ILE A 94 -4.66 5.74 -11.53
C ILE A 94 -5.90 6.52 -11.12
N ASP A 95 -6.76 6.90 -12.07
CA ASP A 95 -8.01 7.62 -11.77
C ASP A 95 -8.92 6.81 -10.82
N ILE A 96 -9.05 5.50 -11.04
CA ILE A 96 -9.84 4.62 -10.19
C ILE A 96 -9.17 4.47 -8.81
N MET A 97 -7.87 4.18 -8.76
CA MET A 97 -7.13 4.02 -7.51
C MET A 97 -7.16 5.29 -6.65
N ASN A 98 -7.20 6.47 -7.25
CA ASN A 98 -7.40 7.75 -6.54
C ASN A 98 -8.72 7.78 -5.74
N THR A 99 -9.73 6.97 -6.11
CA THR A 99 -11.01 6.86 -5.40
C THR A 99 -11.07 5.74 -4.36
N MET A 100 -10.05 4.86 -4.35
CA MET A 100 -10.04 3.63 -3.52
C MET A 100 -9.48 3.83 -2.12
N SER A 101 -9.07 5.05 -1.77
CA SER A 101 -8.44 5.36 -0.46
C SER A 101 -7.15 4.58 -0.22
N VAL A 102 -6.32 4.43 -1.25
CA VAL A 102 -4.97 3.84 -1.17
C VAL A 102 -4.10 4.74 -0.30
N ASP A 103 -3.40 4.16 0.65
CA ASP A 103 -2.52 4.91 1.56
C ASP A 103 -1.07 5.01 1.03
N ALA A 104 -0.63 4.00 0.28
CA ALA A 104 0.56 4.06 -0.56
C ALA A 104 0.56 2.86 -1.53
N ALA A 105 1.21 3.01 -2.68
CA ALA A 105 1.44 1.94 -3.62
C ALA A 105 2.92 1.77 -3.93
N SER A 106 3.36 0.54 -4.13
CA SER A 106 4.64 0.20 -4.72
C SER A 106 4.54 0.22 -6.25
N VAL A 107 5.64 -0.08 -6.92
CA VAL A 107 5.75 -0.16 -8.37
C VAL A 107 6.28 -1.55 -8.72
N GLY A 108 5.62 -2.24 -9.63
CA GLY A 108 6.10 -3.48 -10.22
C GLY A 108 6.66 -3.26 -11.63
N ASN A 109 6.90 -4.34 -12.35
CA ASN A 109 7.47 -4.25 -13.71
C ASN A 109 6.42 -3.79 -14.74
N HIS A 110 5.16 -4.11 -14.55
CA HIS A 110 4.09 -3.78 -15.50
C HIS A 110 3.71 -2.30 -15.53
N GLU A 111 4.12 -1.51 -14.56
CA GLU A 111 3.99 -0.05 -14.62
C GLU A 111 4.84 0.58 -15.74
N PHE A 112 5.86 -0.14 -16.24
CA PHE A 112 6.75 0.33 -17.30
C PHE A 112 6.38 -0.14 -18.72
N ASP A 113 5.36 -0.95 -18.91
CA ASP A 113 4.99 -1.55 -20.18
C ASP A 113 4.62 -0.52 -21.28
N HIS A 114 4.16 0.65 -20.89
CA HIS A 114 3.82 1.75 -21.79
C HIS A 114 4.92 2.81 -21.92
N GLY A 115 6.15 2.47 -21.49
CA GLY A 115 7.32 3.35 -21.53
C GLY A 115 7.47 4.17 -20.24
N TRP A 116 8.71 4.47 -19.92
CA TRP A 116 9.09 5.16 -18.68
C TRP A 116 8.56 6.60 -18.58
N ASP A 117 8.44 7.31 -19.69
CA ASP A 117 7.87 8.66 -19.80
C ASP A 117 6.37 8.66 -19.46
N ASN A 118 5.63 7.69 -19.98
CA ASN A 118 4.23 7.47 -19.61
C ASN A 118 4.09 7.11 -18.12
N THR A 119 4.99 6.27 -17.61
CA THR A 119 4.99 5.91 -16.18
C THR A 119 5.11 7.14 -15.29
N LEU A 120 6.07 8.03 -15.57
CA LEU A 120 6.22 9.31 -14.85
C LEU A 120 4.97 10.18 -14.95
N LEU A 121 4.38 10.26 -16.14
CA LEU A 121 3.14 11.03 -16.35
C LEU A 121 2.00 10.49 -15.49
N GLN A 122 1.78 9.17 -15.49
CA GLN A 122 0.69 8.57 -14.71
C GLN A 122 0.93 8.71 -13.20
N PHE A 123 2.16 8.48 -12.74
CA PHE A 123 2.50 8.63 -11.32
C PHE A 123 2.28 10.07 -10.82
N SER A 124 2.52 11.07 -11.65
CA SER A 124 2.26 12.47 -11.30
C SER A 124 0.78 12.79 -11.07
N GLN A 125 -0.14 11.95 -11.56
CA GLN A 125 -1.59 12.11 -11.41
C GLN A 125 -2.16 11.37 -10.19
N ALA A 126 -1.34 10.53 -9.53
CA ALA A 126 -1.76 9.82 -8.33
C ALA A 126 -1.92 10.77 -7.14
N THR A 127 -3.04 10.67 -6.41
CA THR A 127 -3.29 11.44 -5.18
C THR A 127 -2.78 10.73 -3.92
N PHE A 128 -2.26 9.54 -4.07
CA PHE A 128 -1.61 8.73 -3.03
C PHE A 128 -0.11 8.60 -3.30
N PRO A 129 0.71 8.35 -2.27
CA PRO A 129 2.13 8.12 -2.44
C PRO A 129 2.43 6.88 -3.29
N ILE A 130 3.14 7.04 -4.40
CA ILE A 130 3.77 5.94 -5.13
C ILE A 130 5.22 5.85 -4.67
N LEU A 131 5.66 4.66 -4.27
CA LEU A 131 6.95 4.42 -3.63
C LEU A 131 7.85 3.61 -4.56
N LEU A 132 9.07 4.12 -4.79
CA LEU A 132 10.08 3.45 -5.60
C LEU A 132 11.48 3.88 -5.15
N GLY A 133 12.22 2.98 -4.51
CA GLY A 133 13.46 3.32 -3.82
C GLY A 133 14.75 2.89 -4.51
N ASN A 134 14.69 2.01 -5.52
CA ASN A 134 15.87 1.34 -6.08
C ASN A 134 15.91 1.29 -7.61
N VAL A 135 15.10 2.09 -8.29
CA VAL A 135 15.14 2.24 -9.74
C VAL A 135 15.77 3.57 -10.11
N PHE A 136 16.77 3.52 -10.98
CA PHE A 136 17.55 4.67 -11.41
C PHE A 136 17.59 4.76 -12.93
N PHE A 137 17.80 5.94 -13.47
CA PHE A 137 18.08 6.08 -14.90
C PHE A 137 19.39 5.37 -15.24
N LYS A 138 19.41 4.74 -16.43
CA LYS A 138 20.57 3.94 -16.88
C LYS A 138 21.88 4.75 -16.82
N ASN A 139 22.91 4.14 -16.26
CA ASN A 139 24.23 4.75 -16.07
C ASN A 139 24.22 6.05 -15.22
N SER A 140 23.29 6.17 -14.30
CA SER A 140 23.11 7.34 -13.45
C SER A 140 22.83 6.95 -12.01
N THR A 141 23.13 7.85 -11.07
CA THR A 141 22.66 7.78 -9.67
C THR A 141 21.35 8.55 -9.48
N LEU A 142 20.80 9.12 -10.55
CA LEU A 142 19.54 9.84 -10.48
C LEU A 142 18.38 8.84 -10.31
N PRO A 143 17.61 8.92 -9.22
CA PRO A 143 16.48 8.04 -9.04
C PRO A 143 15.40 8.31 -10.09
N PHE A 144 14.77 7.24 -10.58
CA PHE A 144 13.66 7.34 -11.52
C PHE A 144 12.46 8.06 -10.90
N TRP A 145 12.20 7.80 -9.61
CA TRP A 145 11.12 8.44 -8.86
C TRP A 145 11.62 8.83 -7.46
N ASN A 146 11.40 10.08 -7.07
CA ASN A 146 11.99 10.62 -5.84
C ASN A 146 11.09 10.43 -4.62
N LYS A 147 10.56 9.22 -4.42
CA LYS A 147 9.78 8.88 -3.23
C LYS A 147 10.03 7.43 -2.80
N PRO A 148 11.14 7.15 -2.11
CA PRO A 148 11.48 5.79 -1.72
C PRO A 148 10.62 5.25 -0.56
N TYR A 149 10.08 6.11 0.29
CA TYR A 149 9.27 5.74 1.44
C TYR A 149 8.23 6.81 1.77
N THR A 150 7.27 6.44 2.60
CA THR A 150 6.34 7.36 3.25
C THR A 150 6.03 6.89 4.67
N ILE A 151 5.53 7.80 5.50
CA ILE A 151 4.96 7.47 6.82
C ILE A 151 3.48 7.84 6.74
N VAL A 152 2.63 6.85 7.00
CA VAL A 152 1.17 7.05 7.09
C VAL A 152 0.77 7.00 8.54
N GLU A 153 0.03 7.99 9.01
CA GLU A 153 -0.46 8.08 10.39
C GLU A 153 -1.99 8.00 10.42
N LYS A 154 -2.52 7.08 11.22
CA LYS A 154 -3.96 6.95 11.47
C LYS A 154 -4.20 6.53 12.91
N ASP A 155 -5.14 7.18 13.58
CA ASP A 155 -5.53 6.88 14.95
C ASP A 155 -4.33 6.72 15.89
N SER A 156 -3.36 7.64 15.78
CA SER A 156 -2.09 7.66 16.53
C SER A 156 -1.11 6.52 16.21
N VAL A 157 -1.43 5.67 15.23
CA VAL A 157 -0.51 4.63 14.72
C VAL A 157 0.23 5.16 13.49
N LYS A 158 1.56 5.02 13.51
CA LYS A 158 2.44 5.39 12.38
C LYS A 158 3.00 4.14 11.73
N ILE A 159 2.76 4.00 10.42
CA ILE A 159 3.36 2.93 9.61
C ILE A 159 4.32 3.55 8.61
N GLY A 160 5.58 3.15 8.67
CA GLY A 160 6.57 3.44 7.65
C GLY A 160 6.45 2.42 6.51
N ALA A 161 6.15 2.88 5.30
CA ALA A 161 6.12 2.06 4.10
C ALA A 161 7.30 2.44 3.20
N ARG A 162 8.04 1.44 2.74
CA ARG A 162 9.15 1.59 1.80
C ARG A 162 9.00 0.58 0.68
N SER A 163 9.31 0.97 -0.54
CA SER A 163 9.30 0.08 -1.69
C SER A 163 10.71 -0.11 -2.24
N GLU A 164 11.00 -1.36 -2.58
CA GLU A 164 12.15 -1.76 -3.37
C GLU A 164 11.68 -2.74 -4.43
N GLU A 165 11.84 -2.39 -5.71
CA GLU A 165 11.66 -3.34 -6.78
C GLU A 165 12.79 -4.39 -6.67
N ARG A 166 12.42 -5.62 -6.36
CA ARG A 166 13.38 -6.71 -6.31
C ARG A 166 13.47 -7.37 -7.68
N ARG A 167 14.39 -6.91 -8.51
CA ARG A 167 14.74 -7.63 -9.71
C ARG A 167 15.42 -8.95 -9.32
N VAL A 168 14.68 -10.05 -9.35
CA VAL A 168 15.26 -11.39 -9.39
C VAL A 168 15.79 -11.57 -10.80
N GLY A 169 17.13 -11.57 -10.93
CA GLY A 169 17.85 -11.42 -12.16
C GLY A 169 17.29 -12.19 -13.34
N LYS A 170 17.21 -11.49 -14.44
CA LYS A 170 17.66 -11.98 -15.75
C LYS A 170 18.64 -10.95 -16.27
N GLU A 171 19.83 -11.44 -16.54
CA GLU A 171 20.90 -10.74 -17.26
C GLU A 171 20.39 -10.22 -18.60
#